data_e44bd92a38e25055176f17bc63f1e140
#
_entry.id   e44bd92a38e25055176f17bc63f1e140
#
_cell.length_a   1.000
_cell.length_b   1.000
_cell.length_c   1.000
_cell.angle_alpha   90.00
_cell.angle_beta   90.00
_cell.angle_gamma   90.00
#
_symmetry.space_group_name_H-M   'P 1'
#
loop_
_entity.id
_entity.type
_entity.pdbx_description
1 polymer ?
#
loop_
_entity_poly.entity_id
_entity_poly.type
_entity_poly.pdbx_seq_one_letter_code
_entity_poly.pdbx_strand_id
1 'polypeptide(L)'
;LELMPNSENLRKEIKKVTVTSGQAIVEFHNTSYIEVVVANDNARGGRANIFIFDEFRQIDIDVLNDVLKKYLASEREPEFLKTEKYKHLPKQEKRKYLDRNKQIYLSSAFFKDHWSYKEVQSICRNMLDDTKRYFICGLPYELSIKEGMLNEDSVKDEMSNANFSSIKWSMEMECLWFGDVDGAF
;
A
#
# COMPACT_ATOMS: atom_id res chain seq x y z
N LEU A 1 15.18 -5.35 -2.59
CA LEU A 1 16.30 -4.55 -3.10
C LEU A 1 17.28 -5.38 -3.95
N GLU A 2 17.46 -6.67 -3.66
CA GLU A 2 18.35 -7.56 -4.43
C GLU A 2 17.86 -7.79 -5.88
N LEU A 3 16.56 -7.71 -6.15
CA LEU A 3 16.01 -7.92 -7.50
C LEU A 3 16.17 -6.71 -8.42
N MET A 4 16.22 -5.51 -7.89
CA MET A 4 16.35 -4.27 -8.68
C MET A 4 17.68 -4.21 -9.47
N PRO A 5 18.86 -4.57 -8.90
CA PRO A 5 20.12 -4.59 -9.63
C PRO A 5 20.16 -5.60 -10.77
N ASN A 6 19.29 -6.63 -10.76
CA ASN A 6 19.28 -7.66 -11.79
C ASN A 6 18.52 -7.24 -13.07
N SER A 7 17.73 -6.16 -13.02
CA SER A 7 17.11 -5.58 -14.20
C SER A 7 18.02 -4.52 -14.81
N GLU A 8 18.48 -4.75 -16.04
CA GLU A 8 19.34 -3.78 -16.75
C GLU A 8 18.69 -2.41 -16.92
N ASN A 9 17.37 -2.38 -17.17
CA ASN A 9 16.63 -1.13 -17.34
C ASN A 9 16.52 -0.37 -16.01
N LEU A 10 16.20 -1.05 -14.91
CA LEU A 10 16.13 -0.41 -13.59
C LEU A 10 17.51 0.08 -13.14
N ARG A 11 18.58 -0.66 -13.44
CA ARG A 11 19.95 -0.26 -13.10
C ARG A 11 20.35 1.07 -13.73
N LYS A 12 19.90 1.35 -14.95
CA LYS A 12 20.13 2.62 -15.63
C LYS A 12 19.40 3.80 -15.00
N GLU A 13 18.28 3.55 -14.35
CA GLU A 13 17.47 4.57 -13.69
C GLU A 13 17.90 4.85 -12.25
N ILE A 14 18.55 3.87 -11.58
CA ILE A 14 18.96 3.99 -10.19
C ILE A 14 20.24 4.82 -10.08
N LYS A 15 20.14 5.92 -9.30
CA LYS A 15 21.27 6.80 -8.97
C LYS A 15 22.05 6.27 -7.76
N LYS A 16 21.34 5.83 -6.71
CA LYS A 16 21.94 5.40 -5.44
C LYS A 16 21.00 4.45 -4.69
N VAL A 17 21.59 3.48 -4.03
CA VAL A 17 20.91 2.60 -3.07
C VAL A 17 21.59 2.76 -1.71
N THR A 18 20.79 3.04 -0.68
CA THR A 18 21.25 3.13 0.71
C THR A 18 20.48 2.11 1.53
N VAL A 19 21.21 1.18 2.17
CA VAL A 19 20.64 0.20 3.10
C VAL A 19 21.46 0.23 4.38
N THR A 20 20.80 0.55 5.49
CA THR A 20 21.38 0.54 6.84
C THR A 20 20.42 -0.20 7.78
N SER A 21 20.79 -0.37 9.03
CA SER A 21 19.92 -1.01 10.03
C SER A 21 18.58 -0.29 10.27
N GLY A 22 18.47 0.97 9.91
CA GLY A 22 17.26 1.79 10.15
C GLY A 22 16.66 2.45 8.91
N GLN A 23 17.26 2.25 7.73
CA GLN A 23 16.83 2.93 6.52
C GLN A 23 17.12 2.10 5.27
N ALA A 24 16.15 2.04 4.37
CA ALA A 24 16.33 1.49 3.03
C ALA A 24 15.73 2.47 2.00
N ILE A 25 16.60 3.08 1.19
CA ILE A 25 16.21 4.07 0.18
C ILE A 25 16.84 3.70 -1.17
N VAL A 26 16.04 3.81 -2.22
CA VAL A 26 16.49 3.80 -3.62
C VAL A 26 16.19 5.16 -4.23
N GLU A 27 17.22 5.86 -4.64
CA GLU A 27 17.14 7.15 -5.34
C GLU A 27 17.30 6.94 -6.84
N PHE A 28 16.49 7.62 -7.65
CA PHE A 28 16.54 7.58 -9.10
C PHE A 28 17.16 8.85 -9.69
N HIS A 29 17.66 8.79 -10.94
CA HIS A 29 18.26 9.95 -11.62
C HIS A 29 17.27 11.10 -11.82
N ASN A 30 15.98 10.82 -11.93
CA ASN A 30 14.92 11.83 -12.03
C ASN A 30 14.53 12.48 -10.69
N THR A 31 15.34 12.27 -9.64
CA THR A 31 15.14 12.77 -8.27
C THR A 31 13.99 12.12 -7.47
N SER A 32 13.27 11.17 -8.04
CA SER A 32 12.32 10.37 -7.26
C SER A 32 13.04 9.35 -6.38
N TYR A 33 12.38 8.86 -5.36
CA TYR A 33 12.93 7.82 -4.48
C TYR A 33 11.85 6.89 -3.95
N ILE A 34 12.26 5.71 -3.56
CA ILE A 34 11.47 4.75 -2.80
C ILE A 34 12.15 4.55 -1.46
N GLU A 35 11.41 4.71 -0.38
CA GLU A 35 11.90 4.55 0.98
C GLU A 35 11.04 3.55 1.75
N VAL A 36 11.67 2.66 2.50
CA VAL A 36 11.00 1.79 3.46
C VAL A 36 10.99 2.50 4.82
N VAL A 37 9.79 2.66 5.38
CA VAL A 37 9.56 3.34 6.66
C VAL A 37 9.01 2.33 7.66
N VAL A 38 9.61 2.27 8.84
CA VAL A 38 9.08 1.45 9.94
C VAL A 38 7.88 2.17 10.57
N ALA A 39 6.77 1.43 10.70
CA ALA A 39 5.52 1.97 11.25
C ALA A 39 5.60 2.14 12.77
N ASN A 40 6.15 3.27 13.22
CA ASN A 40 6.24 3.65 14.63
C ASN A 40 6.21 5.18 14.80
N ASP A 41 6.16 5.66 16.05
CA ASP A 41 6.13 7.09 16.38
C ASP A 41 7.37 7.87 15.92
N ASN A 42 8.50 7.22 15.73
CA ASN A 42 9.73 7.87 15.28
C ASN A 42 9.71 8.21 13.77
N ALA A 43 8.75 7.67 13.03
CA ALA A 43 8.59 7.92 11.61
C ALA A 43 8.02 9.31 11.28
N ARG A 44 8.15 10.30 12.16
CA ARG A 44 7.56 11.65 11.97
C ARG A 44 8.39 12.51 11.00
N GLY A 45 7.71 13.37 10.24
CA GLY A 45 8.34 14.42 9.44
C GLY A 45 8.66 14.06 7.98
N GLY A 46 8.43 12.83 7.56
CA GLY A 46 8.59 12.41 6.16
C GLY A 46 7.55 13.03 5.22
N ARG A 47 7.78 12.87 3.92
CA ARG A 47 6.86 13.27 2.84
C ARG A 47 6.82 12.19 1.78
N ALA A 48 5.61 11.91 1.31
CA ALA A 48 5.39 10.94 0.23
C ALA A 48 4.27 11.42 -0.70
N ASN A 49 4.29 10.97 -1.95
CA ASN A 49 3.19 11.16 -2.90
C ASN A 49 2.37 9.88 -3.05
N ILE A 50 3.02 8.74 -2.87
CA ILE A 50 2.39 7.43 -2.80
C ILE A 50 2.88 6.79 -1.51
N PHE A 51 1.97 6.33 -0.68
CA PHE A 51 2.28 5.57 0.51
C PHE A 51 1.64 4.18 0.39
N ILE A 52 2.45 3.14 0.55
CA ILE A 52 2.00 1.75 0.56
C ILE A 52 2.08 1.28 2.01
N PHE A 53 0.94 0.93 2.57
CA PHE A 53 0.81 0.35 3.91
C PHE A 53 0.74 -1.16 3.76
N ASP A 54 1.89 -1.80 3.90
CA ASP A 54 1.98 -3.26 3.84
C ASP A 54 1.57 -3.86 5.19
N GLU A 55 0.82 -4.97 5.15
CA GLU A 55 0.19 -5.58 6.33
C GLU A 55 -0.52 -4.54 7.23
N PHE A 56 -1.30 -3.62 6.61
CA PHE A 56 -1.84 -2.45 7.31
C PHE A 56 -2.65 -2.80 8.56
N ARG A 57 -3.26 -3.97 8.62
CA ARG A 57 -4.00 -4.45 9.80
C ARG A 57 -3.11 -4.60 11.05
N GLN A 58 -1.80 -4.79 10.87
CA GLN A 58 -0.83 -4.93 11.97
C GLN A 58 -0.28 -3.59 12.46
N ILE A 59 -0.55 -2.51 11.73
CA ILE A 59 -0.12 -1.17 12.11
C ILE A 59 -1.03 -0.67 13.24
N ASP A 60 -0.45 -0.06 14.27
CA ASP A 60 -1.23 0.64 15.27
C ASP A 60 -2.05 1.77 14.62
N ILE A 61 -3.35 1.87 14.96
CA ILE A 61 -4.27 2.82 14.32
C ILE A 61 -3.88 4.28 14.58
N ASP A 62 -3.33 4.59 15.75
CA ASP A 62 -2.89 5.94 16.10
C ASP A 62 -1.62 6.30 15.33
N VAL A 63 -0.67 5.36 15.20
CA VAL A 63 0.51 5.52 14.35
C VAL A 63 0.11 5.72 12.89
N LEU A 64 -0.85 4.95 12.38
CA LEU A 64 -1.36 5.09 11.01
C LEU A 64 -1.93 6.50 10.78
N ASN A 65 -2.81 6.97 11.65
CA ASN A 65 -3.54 8.23 11.48
C ASN A 65 -2.68 9.46 11.81
N ASP A 66 -1.91 9.42 12.91
CA ASP A 66 -1.22 10.57 13.46
C ASP A 66 0.21 10.75 12.96
N VAL A 67 0.79 9.68 12.43
CA VAL A 67 2.16 9.71 11.91
C VAL A 67 2.16 9.48 10.41
N LEU A 68 1.78 8.29 9.95
CA LEU A 68 2.03 7.84 8.58
C LEU A 68 1.16 8.57 7.55
N LYS A 69 -0.15 8.74 7.80
CA LYS A 69 -1.03 9.49 6.88
C LYS A 69 -0.60 10.96 6.71
N LYS A 70 0.15 11.53 7.66
CA LYS A 70 0.69 12.92 7.54
C LYS A 70 1.79 13.06 6.49
N TYR A 71 2.44 11.99 6.08
CA TYR A 71 3.38 12.01 4.94
C TYR A 71 2.74 12.54 3.65
N LEU A 72 1.42 12.34 3.51
CA LEU A 72 0.65 12.72 2.33
C LEU A 72 0.02 14.12 2.43
N ALA A 73 0.42 14.93 3.41
CA ALA A 73 -0.17 16.25 3.64
C ALA A 73 0.13 17.28 2.53
N SER A 74 1.19 17.06 1.74
CA SER A 74 1.61 17.96 0.67
C SER A 74 1.48 17.30 -0.69
N GLU A 75 0.79 17.95 -1.64
CA GLU A 75 0.72 17.51 -3.03
C GLU A 75 2.05 17.79 -3.75
N ARG A 76 2.42 16.92 -4.68
CA ARG A 76 3.60 17.11 -5.52
C ARG A 76 3.30 18.06 -6.66
N GLU A 77 4.16 19.06 -6.84
CA GLU A 77 4.20 19.85 -8.05
C GLU A 77 5.15 19.16 -9.06
N PRO A 78 4.64 18.65 -10.20
CA PRO A 78 5.48 18.04 -11.24
C PRO A 78 6.53 19.02 -11.77
N GLU A 79 7.75 18.55 -12.03
CA GLU A 79 8.88 19.37 -12.48
C GLU A 79 8.59 20.14 -13.77
N PHE A 80 7.78 19.58 -14.68
CA PHE A 80 7.44 20.28 -15.93
C PHE A 80 6.69 21.60 -15.70
N LEU A 81 5.98 21.76 -14.56
CA LEU A 81 5.30 23.01 -14.21
C LEU A 81 6.27 24.15 -13.87
N LYS A 82 7.53 23.83 -13.60
CA LYS A 82 8.61 24.80 -13.37
C LYS A 82 9.28 25.27 -14.65
N THR A 83 9.01 24.59 -15.78
CA THR A 83 9.59 24.97 -17.08
C THR A 83 9.03 26.30 -17.61
N GLU A 84 9.75 26.97 -18.51
CA GLU A 84 9.37 28.25 -19.11
C GLU A 84 7.93 28.22 -19.67
N LYS A 85 7.54 27.11 -20.28
CA LYS A 85 6.21 26.94 -20.89
C LYS A 85 5.06 27.01 -19.86
N TYR A 86 5.26 26.52 -18.63
CA TYR A 86 4.20 26.33 -17.65
C TYR A 86 4.36 27.20 -16.40
N LYS A 87 5.54 27.78 -16.15
CA LYS A 87 5.81 28.55 -14.92
C LYS A 87 4.86 29.75 -14.76
N HIS A 88 4.39 30.33 -15.87
CA HIS A 88 3.50 31.50 -15.88
C HIS A 88 2.02 31.17 -15.72
N LEU A 89 1.64 29.88 -15.69
CA LEU A 89 0.25 29.49 -15.50
C LEU A 89 -0.27 29.96 -14.12
N PRO A 90 -1.52 30.47 -14.06
CA PRO A 90 -2.19 30.77 -12.80
C PRO A 90 -2.26 29.53 -11.90
N LYS A 91 -2.24 29.74 -10.57
CA LYS A 91 -2.31 28.64 -9.60
C LYS A 91 -3.51 27.70 -9.81
N GLN A 92 -4.65 28.25 -10.23
CA GLN A 92 -5.85 27.44 -10.51
C GLN A 92 -5.66 26.49 -11.69
N GLU A 93 -4.94 26.91 -12.73
CA GLU A 93 -4.63 26.06 -13.87
C GLU A 93 -3.57 25.03 -13.52
N LYS A 94 -2.53 25.41 -12.78
CA LYS A 94 -1.50 24.48 -12.29
C LYS A 94 -2.09 23.33 -11.47
N ARG A 95 -3.16 23.58 -10.68
CA ARG A 95 -3.86 22.55 -9.90
C ARG A 95 -4.38 21.38 -10.75
N LYS A 96 -4.69 21.60 -12.02
CA LYS A 96 -5.13 20.52 -12.94
C LYS A 96 -4.04 19.48 -13.21
N TYR A 97 -2.78 19.88 -13.03
CA TYR A 97 -1.59 19.07 -13.30
C TYR A 97 -0.95 18.54 -12.02
N LEU A 98 -1.44 18.91 -10.85
CA LEU A 98 -0.92 18.35 -9.59
C LEU A 98 -1.28 16.89 -9.47
N ASP A 99 -0.30 16.07 -9.14
CA ASP A 99 -0.51 14.69 -8.79
C ASP A 99 -1.17 14.60 -7.41
N ARG A 100 -2.33 13.95 -7.35
CA ARG A 100 -2.97 13.63 -6.08
C ARG A 100 -2.17 12.54 -5.37
N ASN A 101 -1.94 12.74 -4.11
CA ASN A 101 -1.31 11.73 -3.26
C ASN A 101 -2.20 10.48 -3.19
N LYS A 102 -1.56 9.31 -3.16
CA LYS A 102 -2.21 8.00 -3.18
C LYS A 102 -1.88 7.21 -1.93
N GLN A 103 -2.87 6.49 -1.43
CA GLN A 103 -2.73 5.52 -0.36
C GLN A 103 -3.07 4.14 -0.91
N ILE A 104 -2.20 3.18 -0.69
CA ILE A 104 -2.38 1.79 -1.10
C ILE A 104 -2.29 0.95 0.18
N TYR A 105 -3.33 0.21 0.47
CA TYR A 105 -3.41 -0.67 1.64
C TYR A 105 -3.34 -2.12 1.17
N LEU A 106 -2.37 -2.85 1.67
CA LEU A 106 -2.16 -4.27 1.38
C LEU A 106 -2.28 -5.05 2.69
N SER A 107 -3.12 -6.05 2.74
CA SER A 107 -3.25 -6.96 3.88
C SER A 107 -4.18 -8.11 3.55
N SER A 108 -4.08 -9.19 4.31
CA SER A 108 -5.10 -10.22 4.35
C SER A 108 -6.34 -9.73 5.12
N ALA A 109 -7.48 -10.43 4.98
CA ALA A 109 -8.65 -10.22 5.81
C ALA A 109 -8.39 -10.59 7.29
N PHE A 110 -9.29 -10.20 8.18
CA PHE A 110 -9.14 -10.43 9.61
C PHE A 110 -10.52 -10.54 10.30
N PHE A 111 -10.58 -10.23 11.59
CA PHE A 111 -11.84 -10.20 12.34
C PHE A 111 -12.58 -8.87 12.13
N LYS A 112 -13.92 -8.93 12.09
CA LYS A 112 -14.80 -7.78 11.84
C LYS A 112 -14.84 -6.75 12.97
N ASP A 113 -14.50 -7.15 14.20
CA ASP A 113 -14.36 -6.26 15.35
C ASP A 113 -13.07 -5.42 15.28
N HIS A 114 -12.10 -5.82 14.46
CA HIS A 114 -10.85 -5.10 14.28
C HIS A 114 -11.04 -3.80 13.50
N TRP A 115 -10.29 -2.76 13.84
CA TRP A 115 -10.37 -1.43 13.22
C TRP A 115 -10.18 -1.46 11.69
N SER A 116 -9.35 -2.37 11.16
CA SER A 116 -9.09 -2.48 9.73
C SER A 116 -10.34 -2.84 8.92
N TYR A 117 -11.29 -3.58 9.51
CA TYR A 117 -12.57 -3.85 8.84
C TYR A 117 -13.40 -2.58 8.62
N LYS A 118 -13.41 -1.67 9.60
CA LYS A 118 -14.09 -0.38 9.47
C LYS A 118 -13.48 0.48 8.34
N GLU A 119 -12.15 0.44 8.19
CA GLU A 119 -11.45 1.12 7.09
C GLU A 119 -11.84 0.51 5.74
N VAL A 120 -11.86 -0.82 5.61
CA VAL A 120 -12.33 -1.54 4.41
C VAL A 120 -13.77 -1.16 4.06
N GLN A 121 -14.68 -1.17 5.04
CA GLN A 121 -16.07 -0.74 4.82
C GLN A 121 -16.16 0.72 4.36
N SER A 122 -15.33 1.60 4.90
CA SER A 122 -15.26 3.00 4.48
C SER A 122 -14.79 3.12 3.02
N ILE A 123 -13.76 2.37 2.64
CA ILE A 123 -13.26 2.33 1.25
C ILE A 123 -14.34 1.80 0.31
N CYS A 124 -15.03 0.70 0.67
CA CYS A 124 -16.15 0.16 -0.11
C CYS A 124 -17.25 1.19 -0.35
N ARG A 125 -17.68 1.89 0.71
CA ARG A 125 -18.69 2.95 0.57
C ARG A 125 -18.22 4.09 -0.34
N ASN A 126 -16.96 4.50 -0.20
CA ASN A 126 -16.40 5.57 -1.01
C ASN A 126 -16.19 5.14 -2.47
N MET A 127 -15.96 3.86 -2.75
CA MET A 127 -15.85 3.33 -4.11
C MET A 127 -17.17 3.42 -4.89
N LEU A 128 -18.30 3.39 -4.18
CA LEU A 128 -19.65 3.54 -4.77
C LEU A 128 -20.05 5.01 -5.03
N ASP A 129 -19.23 5.97 -4.65
CA ASP A 129 -19.44 7.40 -4.84
C ASP A 129 -18.64 7.88 -6.06
N ASP A 130 -19.31 8.16 -7.17
CA ASP A 130 -18.70 8.58 -8.44
C ASP A 130 -17.87 9.87 -8.34
N THR A 131 -18.05 10.66 -7.28
CA THR A 131 -17.27 11.87 -7.04
C THR A 131 -15.90 11.58 -6.40
N LYS A 132 -15.69 10.36 -5.91
CA LYS A 132 -14.51 9.89 -5.19
C LYS A 132 -13.69 8.91 -6.05
N ARG A 133 -12.43 8.75 -5.68
CA ARG A 133 -11.50 7.84 -6.38
C ARG A 133 -10.97 6.82 -5.40
N TYR A 134 -11.79 5.83 -5.12
CA TYR A 134 -11.46 4.70 -4.27
C TYR A 134 -11.60 3.40 -5.07
N PHE A 135 -10.80 2.42 -4.72
CA PHE A 135 -10.85 1.09 -5.29
C PHE A 135 -10.49 0.08 -4.21
N ILE A 136 -11.19 -1.05 -4.20
CA ILE A 136 -10.87 -2.20 -3.37
C ILE A 136 -11.11 -3.48 -4.16
N CYS A 137 -10.27 -4.48 -3.97
CA CYS A 137 -10.47 -5.83 -4.48
C CYS A 137 -9.96 -6.85 -3.46
N GLY A 138 -10.62 -8.01 -3.43
CA GLY A 138 -10.08 -9.23 -2.81
C GLY A 138 -9.49 -10.10 -3.91
N LEU A 139 -8.32 -10.68 -3.66
CA LEU A 139 -7.59 -11.55 -4.57
C LEU A 139 -7.42 -12.91 -3.90
N PRO A 140 -8.40 -13.83 -4.03
CA PRO A 140 -8.33 -15.14 -3.38
C PRO A 140 -7.28 -16.03 -4.07
N TYR A 141 -6.80 -17.03 -3.33
CA TYR A 141 -5.70 -17.91 -3.79
C TYR A 141 -5.99 -18.65 -5.09
N GLU A 142 -7.25 -18.95 -5.37
CA GLU A 142 -7.65 -19.61 -6.61
C GLU A 142 -7.27 -18.77 -7.85
N LEU A 143 -7.35 -17.46 -7.72
CA LEU A 143 -6.89 -16.56 -8.78
C LEU A 143 -5.37 -16.67 -8.96
N SER A 144 -4.62 -16.76 -7.86
CA SER A 144 -3.15 -16.93 -7.91
C SER A 144 -2.75 -18.27 -8.54
N ILE A 145 -3.49 -19.35 -8.27
CA ILE A 145 -3.30 -20.64 -8.96
C ILE A 145 -3.57 -20.49 -10.45
N LYS A 146 -4.70 -19.90 -10.80
CA LYS A 146 -5.12 -19.71 -12.20
C LYS A 146 -4.08 -18.92 -13.01
N GLU A 147 -3.47 -17.92 -12.41
CA GLU A 147 -2.44 -17.07 -13.03
C GLU A 147 -1.03 -17.67 -12.92
N GLY A 148 -0.89 -18.90 -12.38
CA GLY A 148 0.40 -19.59 -12.27
C GLY A 148 1.38 -19.01 -11.24
N MET A 149 0.88 -18.19 -10.33
CA MET A 149 1.69 -17.57 -9.25
C MET A 149 1.76 -18.44 -7.99
N LEU A 150 0.82 -19.38 -7.82
CA LEU A 150 0.76 -20.29 -6.69
C LEU A 150 0.60 -21.72 -7.19
N ASN A 151 1.35 -22.64 -6.58
CA ASN A 151 1.27 -24.07 -6.93
C ASN A 151 0.08 -24.72 -6.20
N GLU A 152 -0.80 -25.37 -6.95
CA GLU A 152 -1.99 -26.04 -6.42
C GLU A 152 -1.64 -27.21 -5.48
N ASP A 153 -0.56 -27.94 -5.76
CA ASP A 153 -0.16 -29.08 -4.90
C ASP A 153 0.36 -28.58 -3.55
N SER A 154 1.07 -27.46 -3.52
CA SER A 154 1.48 -26.82 -2.25
C SER A 154 0.28 -26.39 -1.41
N VAL A 155 -0.80 -25.93 -2.05
CA VAL A 155 -2.06 -25.59 -1.36
C VAL A 155 -2.71 -26.83 -0.75
N LYS A 156 -2.78 -27.93 -1.50
CA LYS A 156 -3.32 -29.21 -1.01
C LYS A 156 -2.52 -29.76 0.17
N ASP A 157 -1.21 -29.67 0.07
CA ASP A 157 -0.30 -30.12 1.14
C ASP A 157 -0.52 -29.29 2.42
N GLU A 158 -0.65 -27.97 2.32
CA GLU A 158 -0.94 -27.10 3.45
C GLU A 158 -2.30 -27.40 4.08
N MET A 159 -3.35 -27.56 3.26
CA MET A 159 -4.69 -27.93 3.72
C MET A 159 -4.75 -29.30 4.41
N SER A 160 -3.87 -30.22 4.06
CA SER A 160 -3.77 -31.57 4.66
C SER A 160 -2.95 -31.59 5.98
N ASN A 161 -2.32 -30.47 6.34
CA ASN A 161 -1.48 -30.40 7.54
C ASN A 161 -2.32 -30.58 8.82
N ALA A 162 -1.81 -31.34 9.79
CA ALA A 162 -2.47 -31.59 11.07
C ALA A 162 -2.77 -30.31 11.89
N ASN A 163 -2.02 -29.23 11.66
CA ASN A 163 -2.21 -27.92 12.29
C ASN A 163 -3.01 -26.94 11.41
N PHE A 164 -3.65 -27.40 10.33
CA PHE A 164 -4.45 -26.57 9.46
C PHE A 164 -5.61 -25.91 10.21
N SER A 165 -5.77 -24.61 10.01
CA SER A 165 -6.88 -23.83 10.54
C SER A 165 -7.69 -23.24 9.40
N SER A 166 -8.91 -23.73 9.19
CA SER A 166 -9.81 -23.24 8.15
C SER A 166 -10.12 -21.74 8.27
N ILE A 167 -10.29 -21.23 9.51
CA ILE A 167 -10.56 -19.80 9.74
C ILE A 167 -9.34 -18.95 9.34
N LYS A 168 -8.13 -19.34 9.75
CA LYS A 168 -6.92 -18.62 9.33
C LYS A 168 -6.72 -18.67 7.83
N TRP A 169 -6.93 -19.84 7.24
CA TRP A 169 -6.87 -20.02 5.78
C TRP A 169 -7.83 -19.08 5.06
N SER A 170 -9.10 -19.06 5.49
CA SER A 170 -10.10 -18.19 4.85
C SER A 170 -9.76 -16.71 4.98
N MET A 171 -9.19 -16.26 6.10
CA MET A 171 -8.73 -14.88 6.25
C MET A 171 -7.52 -14.57 5.36
N GLU A 172 -6.51 -15.45 5.35
CA GLU A 172 -5.23 -15.19 4.66
C GLU A 172 -5.33 -15.44 3.14
N MET A 173 -6.07 -16.46 2.72
CA MET A 173 -6.04 -16.96 1.36
C MET A 173 -7.33 -16.71 0.57
N GLU A 174 -8.48 -16.61 1.25
CA GLU A 174 -9.79 -16.42 0.62
C GLU A 174 -10.36 -15.01 0.76
N CYS A 175 -9.65 -14.09 1.43
CA CYS A 175 -10.06 -12.71 1.68
C CYS A 175 -11.37 -12.59 2.50
N LEU A 176 -11.70 -13.56 3.35
CA LEU A 176 -12.95 -13.59 4.11
C LEU A 176 -12.78 -12.98 5.51
N TRP A 177 -13.68 -12.08 5.88
CA TRP A 177 -13.73 -11.45 7.20
C TRP A 177 -14.63 -12.25 8.15
N PHE A 178 -14.15 -12.53 9.37
CA PHE A 178 -14.82 -13.38 10.35
C PHE A 178 -15.37 -12.62 11.55
N GLY A 179 -16.36 -13.24 12.23
CA GLY A 179 -16.99 -12.71 13.43
C GLY A 179 -18.10 -11.70 13.17
N ASP A 180 -18.77 -11.28 14.24
CA ASP A 180 -19.79 -10.24 14.20
C ASP A 180 -19.19 -8.85 14.42
N VAL A 181 -19.87 -7.82 13.92
CA VAL A 181 -19.42 -6.43 14.03
C VAL A 181 -19.42 -5.95 15.49
N ASP A 182 -20.31 -6.51 16.30
CA ASP A 182 -20.52 -6.13 17.71
C ASP A 182 -19.73 -7.00 18.72
N GLY A 183 -18.86 -7.90 18.23
CA GLY A 183 -18.03 -8.73 19.10
C GLY A 183 -18.81 -9.72 20.00
N ALA A 184 -20.06 -10.00 19.69
CA ALA A 184 -20.86 -10.98 20.41
C ALA A 184 -20.49 -12.38 19.92
N PHE A 185 -19.87 -13.16 20.81
CA PHE A 185 -19.79 -14.60 20.76
C PHE A 185 -20.84 -15.18 21.69
#